data_0bdcd918cc992a9f716c0bf27692bde6
#
_entry.id   0bdcd918cc992a9f716c0bf27692bde6
#
_cell.length_a   1.000
_cell.length_b   1.000
_cell.length_c   1.000
_cell.angle_alpha   90.00
_cell.angle_beta   90.00
_cell.angle_gamma   90.00
#
_symmetry.space_group_name_H-M   'P 1'
#
loop_
_entity.id
_entity.type
_entity.pdbx_description
1 polymer ?
#
loop_
_entity_poly.entity_id
_entity_poly.type
_entity_poly.pdbx_seq_one_letter_code
_entity_poly.pdbx_strand_id
1 'polypeptide(L)'
;MCHSTDSRPPAPPDPGPVAEHEPVTLTSADGSRLAAHVALPARPPRGRMVVLPDVRGLHPYYRDLVVRFAEAGFATVAIDWFSRTTENDERGDDFPFRSHLPDVDPRNVAADVSVALEHLAGRGATGPAFTAGFCFGGSMSWRLSAGPVDLSGVIGFYGRPALVRDVIPEMRRPLLLLIAGNDSVTPAREFEEFTGELAEAGVPYEARTYPGAPHSFFDRAYAEWGEACADAWRWILDFTGEHGSAAGPA
;
A
#
# COMPACT_ATOMS: atom_id res chain seq x y z
N MET A 1 -14.08 -3.83 -11.23
CA MET A 1 -14.08 -2.54 -10.51
C MET A 1 -13.36 -2.79 -9.21
N CYS A 2 -12.54 -1.86 -8.75
CA CYS A 2 -11.90 -2.01 -7.45
C CYS A 2 -12.97 -1.94 -6.35
N HIS A 3 -12.96 -1.06 -5.42
CA HIS A 3 -13.98 -1.02 -4.37
C HIS A 3 -15.17 -0.14 -4.76
N SER A 4 -16.38 -0.45 -4.29
CA SER A 4 -17.56 0.42 -4.39
C SER A 4 -17.65 1.36 -3.19
N THR A 5 -18.59 2.32 -3.21
CA THR A 5 -18.82 3.24 -2.08
C THR A 5 -19.21 2.49 -0.80
N ASP A 6 -19.80 1.31 -0.92
CA ASP A 6 -20.18 0.46 0.22
C ASP A 6 -19.03 -0.43 0.74
N SER A 7 -17.90 -0.45 0.02
CA SER A 7 -16.72 -1.22 0.41
C SER A 7 -16.15 -0.73 1.73
N ARG A 8 -15.72 -1.67 2.56
CA ARG A 8 -15.08 -1.37 3.85
C ARG A 8 -13.88 -2.28 4.03
N PRO A 9 -12.76 -1.76 4.50
CA PRO A 9 -11.58 -2.59 4.76
C PRO A 9 -11.84 -3.55 5.92
N PRO A 10 -11.31 -4.79 5.82
CA PRO A 10 -11.38 -5.75 6.93
C PRO A 10 -10.59 -5.23 8.14
N ALA A 11 -11.07 -5.57 9.34
CA ALA A 11 -10.35 -5.24 10.57
C ALA A 11 -9.12 -6.14 10.74
N PRO A 12 -8.02 -5.64 11.34
CA PRO A 12 -6.91 -6.48 11.74
C PRO A 12 -7.29 -7.41 12.87
N PRO A 13 -6.53 -8.50 13.11
CA PRO A 13 -6.66 -9.25 14.35
C PRO A 13 -6.29 -8.36 15.55
N ASP A 14 -7.02 -8.48 16.65
CA ASP A 14 -6.78 -7.75 17.89
C ASP A 14 -6.65 -6.22 17.71
N PRO A 15 -7.67 -5.53 17.19
CA PRO A 15 -7.59 -4.11 16.88
C PRO A 15 -7.35 -3.28 18.15
N GLY A 16 -6.31 -2.46 18.12
CA GLY A 16 -5.98 -1.52 19.18
C GLY A 16 -6.72 -0.18 19.05
N PRO A 17 -6.66 0.68 20.08
CA PRO A 17 -7.25 2.00 20.02
C PRO A 17 -6.46 2.94 19.08
N VAL A 18 -7.19 3.78 18.36
CA VAL A 18 -6.67 4.86 17.50
C VAL A 18 -6.76 6.17 18.27
N ALA A 19 -5.67 6.96 18.29
CA ALA A 19 -5.63 8.25 18.96
C ALA A 19 -6.30 9.34 18.13
N GLU A 20 -6.01 9.35 16.85
CA GLU A 20 -6.52 10.36 15.93
C GLU A 20 -6.48 9.85 14.48
N HIS A 21 -7.37 10.38 13.67
CA HIS A 21 -7.29 10.27 12.22
C HIS A 21 -7.90 11.51 11.57
N GLU A 22 -7.26 12.03 10.53
CA GLU A 22 -7.68 13.27 9.90
C GLU A 22 -7.21 13.37 8.45
N PRO A 23 -7.90 14.12 7.58
CA PRO A 23 -7.35 14.54 6.30
C PRO A 23 -6.24 15.56 6.55
N VAL A 24 -5.16 15.46 5.76
CA VAL A 24 -4.04 16.40 5.79
C VAL A 24 -3.65 16.80 4.37
N THR A 25 -3.07 18.00 4.24
CA THR A 25 -2.44 18.42 3.00
C THR A 25 -0.95 18.54 3.23
N LEU A 26 -0.17 17.78 2.46
CA LEU A 26 1.28 17.79 2.47
C LEU A 26 1.78 18.60 1.26
N THR A 27 3.06 18.94 1.28
CA THR A 27 3.74 19.56 0.14
C THR A 27 4.83 18.61 -0.32
N SER A 28 4.73 18.14 -1.56
CA SER A 28 5.73 17.27 -2.16
C SER A 28 7.06 18.01 -2.42
N ALA A 29 8.14 17.26 -2.68
CA ALA A 29 9.47 17.83 -2.89
C ALA A 29 9.56 18.83 -4.06
N ASP A 30 8.68 18.73 -5.04
CA ASP A 30 8.58 19.64 -6.18
C ASP A 30 7.66 20.86 -5.92
N GLY A 31 7.15 21.00 -4.69
CA GLY A 31 6.21 22.05 -4.29
C GLY A 31 4.74 21.73 -4.59
N SER A 32 4.44 20.58 -5.21
CA SER A 32 3.07 20.18 -5.50
C SER A 32 2.30 19.89 -4.22
N ARG A 33 1.02 20.25 -4.22
CA ARG A 33 0.07 19.87 -3.18
C ARG A 33 -0.16 18.35 -3.21
N LEU A 34 -0.23 17.73 -2.04
CA LEU A 34 -0.49 16.31 -1.88
C LEU A 34 -1.58 16.11 -0.82
N ALA A 35 -2.78 15.75 -1.24
CA ALA A 35 -3.84 15.34 -0.33
C ALA A 35 -3.51 13.98 0.28
N ALA A 36 -3.73 13.83 1.58
CA ALA A 36 -3.47 12.60 2.30
C ALA A 36 -4.47 12.42 3.46
N HIS A 37 -4.49 11.23 4.02
CA HIS A 37 -5.23 10.93 5.24
C HIS A 37 -4.31 10.21 6.21
N VAL A 38 -4.20 10.71 7.44
CA VAL A 38 -3.34 10.16 8.48
C VAL A 38 -4.16 9.48 9.57
N ALA A 39 -3.62 8.42 10.18
CA ALA A 39 -4.12 7.88 11.45
C ALA A 39 -2.96 7.43 12.33
N LEU A 40 -3.06 7.71 13.62
CA LEU A 40 -2.06 7.36 14.62
C LEU A 40 -2.65 6.42 15.68
N PRO A 41 -1.94 5.34 16.05
CA PRO A 41 -2.36 4.49 17.15
C PRO A 41 -2.22 5.22 18.48
N ALA A 42 -3.06 4.86 19.47
CA ALA A 42 -2.97 5.44 20.81
C ALA A 42 -1.77 4.92 21.64
N ARG A 43 -1.10 3.89 21.16
CA ARG A 43 0.14 3.33 21.75
C ARG A 43 1.33 3.70 20.87
N PRO A 44 2.57 3.66 21.39
CA PRO A 44 3.76 3.85 20.56
C PRO A 44 3.70 2.95 19.31
N PRO A 45 3.87 3.53 18.11
CA PRO A 45 3.73 2.77 16.87
C PRO A 45 4.82 1.70 16.71
N ARG A 46 4.45 0.54 16.19
CA ARG A 46 5.38 -0.54 15.83
C ARG A 46 6.18 -0.24 14.55
N GLY A 47 5.77 0.77 13.80
CA GLY A 47 6.38 1.21 12.56
C GLY A 47 5.50 2.24 11.85
N ARG A 48 5.96 2.66 10.68
CA ARG A 48 5.27 3.61 9.80
C ARG A 48 4.75 2.88 8.56
N MET A 49 3.54 3.19 8.12
CA MET A 49 2.92 2.57 6.96
C MET A 49 2.42 3.65 5.99
N VAL A 50 2.84 3.61 4.73
CA VAL A 50 2.24 4.42 3.67
C VAL A 50 1.33 3.55 2.83
N VAL A 51 0.04 3.88 2.80
CA VAL A 51 -0.97 3.19 1.99
C VAL A 51 -1.02 3.82 0.61
N LEU A 52 -0.86 2.99 -0.42
CA LEU A 52 -0.92 3.36 -1.83
C LEU A 52 -2.24 2.85 -2.42
N PRO A 53 -3.18 3.77 -2.71
CA PRO A 53 -4.51 3.40 -3.18
C PRO A 53 -4.52 2.64 -4.51
N ASP A 54 -5.70 2.25 -4.96
CA ASP A 54 -5.92 1.75 -6.32
C ASP A 54 -6.00 2.90 -7.35
N VAL A 55 -6.42 2.59 -8.55
CA VAL A 55 -6.57 3.55 -9.67
C VAL A 55 -7.52 4.72 -9.39
N ARG A 56 -8.24 4.75 -8.28
CA ARG A 56 -9.16 5.83 -7.93
C ARG A 56 -8.56 6.85 -6.96
N GLY A 57 -7.31 6.65 -6.51
CA GLY A 57 -6.68 7.55 -5.55
C GLY A 57 -7.24 7.41 -4.14
N LEU A 58 -7.27 8.48 -3.37
CA LEU A 58 -7.64 8.49 -1.95
C LEU A 58 -9.17 8.34 -1.75
N HIS A 59 -9.74 7.28 -2.33
CA HIS A 59 -11.14 6.88 -2.17
C HIS A 59 -11.48 6.64 -0.67
N PRO A 60 -12.73 6.82 -0.23
CA PRO A 60 -13.14 6.61 1.17
C PRO A 60 -12.68 5.28 1.78
N TYR A 61 -12.67 4.20 1.00
CA TYR A 61 -12.12 2.91 1.44
C TYR A 61 -10.70 3.03 1.99
N TYR A 62 -9.81 3.81 1.35
CA TYR A 62 -8.41 3.96 1.80
C TYR A 62 -8.28 4.88 3.00
N ARG A 63 -9.17 5.85 3.17
CA ARG A 63 -9.28 6.65 4.40
C ARG A 63 -9.67 5.77 5.59
N ASP A 64 -10.60 4.84 5.41
CA ASP A 64 -10.96 3.84 6.42
C ASP A 64 -9.82 2.83 6.65
N LEU A 65 -9.10 2.41 5.60
CA LEU A 65 -8.00 1.46 5.69
C LEU A 65 -6.81 2.00 6.50
N VAL A 66 -6.54 3.30 6.40
CA VAL A 66 -5.53 3.97 7.24
C VAL A 66 -5.85 3.78 8.73
N VAL A 67 -7.12 3.87 9.11
CA VAL A 67 -7.58 3.61 10.48
C VAL A 67 -7.34 2.14 10.85
N ARG A 68 -7.59 1.19 9.93
CA ARG A 68 -7.33 -0.24 10.18
C ARG A 68 -5.84 -0.54 10.43
N PHE A 69 -4.95 0.10 9.69
CA PHE A 69 -3.52 -0.03 9.96
C PHE A 69 -3.12 0.62 11.29
N ALA A 70 -3.75 1.74 11.70
CA ALA A 70 -3.53 2.32 13.02
C ALA A 70 -4.05 1.42 14.15
N GLU A 71 -5.20 0.76 13.96
CA GLU A 71 -5.69 -0.31 14.85
C GLU A 71 -4.71 -1.48 14.95
N ALA A 72 -3.98 -1.80 13.86
CA ALA A 72 -2.91 -2.80 13.83
C ALA A 72 -1.59 -2.30 14.46
N GLY A 73 -1.54 -1.04 14.93
CA GLY A 73 -0.41 -0.46 15.64
C GLY A 73 0.59 0.30 14.77
N PHE A 74 0.27 0.66 13.52
CA PHE A 74 1.14 1.47 12.67
C PHE A 74 0.72 2.94 12.69
N ALA A 75 1.69 3.85 12.73
CA ALA A 75 1.45 5.21 12.30
C ALA A 75 1.30 5.21 10.79
N THR A 76 0.13 5.61 10.27
CA THR A 76 -0.25 5.34 8.89
C THR A 76 -0.67 6.59 8.16
N VAL A 77 -0.34 6.67 6.88
CA VAL A 77 -0.81 7.72 5.98
C VAL A 77 -1.14 7.11 4.62
N ALA A 78 -2.28 7.48 4.03
CA ALA A 78 -2.57 7.22 2.62
C ALA A 78 -2.42 8.51 1.83
N ILE A 79 -1.80 8.43 0.65
CA ILE A 79 -1.56 9.56 -0.25
C ILE A 79 -2.51 9.53 -1.45
N ASP A 80 -2.74 10.70 -2.04
CA ASP A 80 -3.50 10.82 -3.28
C ASP A 80 -2.61 11.31 -4.43
N TRP A 81 -2.19 10.42 -5.29
CA TRP A 81 -1.38 10.76 -6.47
C TRP A 81 -2.06 11.64 -7.51
N PHE A 82 -3.40 11.80 -7.43
CA PHE A 82 -4.13 12.70 -8.35
C PHE A 82 -4.16 14.15 -7.89
N SER A 83 -3.60 14.47 -6.73
CA SER A 83 -3.47 15.86 -6.26
C SER A 83 -2.69 16.77 -7.22
N ARG A 84 -1.87 16.18 -8.11
CA ARG A 84 -1.13 16.90 -9.15
C ARG A 84 -1.96 17.23 -10.39
N THR A 85 -3.07 16.53 -10.60
CA THR A 85 -3.87 16.62 -11.82
C THR A 85 -5.24 17.24 -11.60
N THR A 86 -5.64 17.44 -10.34
CA THR A 86 -6.91 18.07 -9.96
C THR A 86 -6.84 18.65 -8.56
N GLU A 87 -7.50 19.79 -8.35
CA GLU A 87 -7.65 20.41 -7.03
C GLU A 87 -8.80 19.82 -6.20
N ASN A 88 -9.70 19.06 -6.84
CA ASN A 88 -10.77 18.37 -6.14
C ASN A 88 -10.21 17.12 -5.45
N ASP A 89 -10.42 17.00 -4.14
CA ASP A 89 -10.00 15.84 -3.32
C ASP A 89 -11.10 14.76 -3.17
N GLU A 90 -12.24 14.96 -3.82
CA GLU A 90 -13.30 13.98 -3.83
C GLU A 90 -12.94 12.81 -4.75
N ARG A 91 -12.87 11.61 -4.19
CA ARG A 91 -12.53 10.36 -4.89
C ARG A 91 -13.68 9.35 -4.71
N GLY A 92 -14.85 9.72 -5.22
CA GLY A 92 -16.00 8.82 -5.27
C GLY A 92 -15.97 7.89 -6.48
N ASP A 93 -17.04 7.10 -6.62
CA ASP A 93 -17.18 6.13 -7.72
C ASP A 93 -17.24 6.82 -9.10
N ASP A 94 -17.65 8.08 -9.16
CA ASP A 94 -17.75 8.88 -10.38
C ASP A 94 -16.45 9.61 -10.75
N PHE A 95 -15.39 9.48 -9.95
CA PHE A 95 -14.11 10.13 -10.25
C PHE A 95 -13.52 9.59 -11.57
N PRO A 96 -13.22 10.46 -12.57
CA PRO A 96 -12.79 10.04 -13.89
C PRO A 96 -11.31 9.62 -13.91
N PHE A 97 -10.90 8.69 -13.06
CA PHE A 97 -9.50 8.30 -12.88
C PHE A 97 -8.76 7.96 -14.18
N ARG A 98 -9.49 7.46 -15.20
CA ARG A 98 -8.88 7.05 -16.49
C ARG A 98 -8.22 8.21 -17.23
N SER A 99 -8.70 9.43 -17.03
CA SER A 99 -8.11 10.64 -17.62
C SER A 99 -6.90 11.17 -16.85
N HIS A 100 -6.77 10.79 -15.57
CA HIS A 100 -5.69 11.24 -14.69
C HIS A 100 -4.56 10.20 -14.53
N LEU A 101 -4.89 8.91 -14.65
CA LEU A 101 -3.95 7.82 -14.40
C LEU A 101 -2.69 7.84 -15.29
N PRO A 102 -2.76 8.23 -16.58
CA PRO A 102 -1.57 8.33 -17.43
C PRO A 102 -0.54 9.35 -16.95
N ASP A 103 -0.94 10.33 -16.15
CA ASP A 103 -0.08 11.40 -15.64
C ASP A 103 0.61 11.02 -14.29
N VAL A 104 0.32 9.84 -13.76
CA VAL A 104 0.97 9.35 -12.53
C VAL A 104 2.38 8.85 -12.85
N ASP A 105 3.38 9.63 -12.45
CA ASP A 105 4.79 9.27 -12.59
C ASP A 105 5.28 8.51 -11.34
N PRO A 106 5.85 7.31 -11.46
CA PRO A 106 6.40 6.55 -10.33
C PRO A 106 7.45 7.33 -9.52
N ARG A 107 8.20 8.25 -10.16
CA ARG A 107 9.17 9.12 -9.46
C ARG A 107 8.48 10.08 -8.50
N ASN A 108 7.33 10.63 -8.90
CA ASN A 108 6.52 11.48 -8.04
C ASN A 108 5.92 10.66 -6.89
N VAL A 109 5.47 9.43 -7.16
CA VAL A 109 4.99 8.52 -6.10
C VAL A 109 6.08 8.29 -5.06
N ALA A 110 7.33 8.05 -5.46
CA ALA A 110 8.45 7.86 -4.52
C ALA A 110 8.73 9.13 -3.69
N ALA A 111 8.69 10.31 -4.31
CA ALA A 111 8.84 11.60 -3.61
C ALA A 111 7.71 11.83 -2.60
N ASP A 112 6.47 11.55 -3.00
CA ASP A 112 5.28 11.71 -2.15
C ASP A 112 5.31 10.74 -0.96
N VAL A 113 5.78 9.49 -1.15
CA VAL A 113 6.00 8.52 -0.07
C VAL A 113 7.05 9.01 0.92
N SER A 114 8.15 9.61 0.45
CA SER A 114 9.17 10.19 1.32
C SER A 114 8.60 11.29 2.21
N VAL A 115 7.86 12.23 1.61
CA VAL A 115 7.19 13.32 2.36
C VAL A 115 6.16 12.80 3.36
N ALA A 116 5.41 11.76 2.98
CA ALA A 116 4.46 11.10 3.87
C ALA A 116 5.16 10.47 5.10
N LEU A 117 6.30 9.82 4.90
CA LEU A 117 7.11 9.26 5.99
C LEU A 117 7.73 10.33 6.88
N GLU A 118 8.18 11.46 6.30
CA GLU A 118 8.66 12.62 7.05
C GLU A 118 7.55 13.24 7.90
N HIS A 119 6.34 13.36 7.36
CA HIS A 119 5.17 13.82 8.11
C HIS A 119 4.91 12.94 9.34
N LEU A 120 4.92 11.62 9.19
CA LEU A 120 4.76 10.69 10.30
C LEU A 120 5.89 10.82 11.33
N ALA A 121 7.14 11.03 10.88
CA ALA A 121 8.28 11.27 11.76
C ALA A 121 8.12 12.57 12.56
N GLY A 122 7.64 13.64 11.92
CA GLY A 122 7.30 14.91 12.56
C GLY A 122 6.17 14.79 13.60
N ARG A 123 5.32 13.75 13.51
CA ARG A 123 4.30 13.38 14.51
C ARG A 123 4.85 12.45 15.60
N GLY A 124 6.16 12.22 15.64
CA GLY A 124 6.82 11.38 16.63
C GLY A 124 6.85 9.89 16.30
N ALA A 125 6.36 9.48 15.12
CA ALA A 125 6.43 8.10 14.68
C ALA A 125 7.78 7.80 14.02
N THR A 126 8.63 7.07 14.71
CA THR A 126 9.94 6.62 14.24
C THR A 126 9.96 5.10 14.06
N GLY A 127 11.08 4.55 13.59
CA GLY A 127 11.22 3.11 13.40
C GLY A 127 11.00 2.66 11.95
N PRO A 128 10.80 1.35 11.72
CA PRO A 128 10.73 0.77 10.39
C PRO A 128 9.60 1.38 9.56
N ALA A 129 9.83 1.50 8.26
CA ALA A 129 8.89 2.07 7.31
C ALA A 129 8.52 1.05 6.25
N PHE A 130 7.23 0.96 5.95
CA PHE A 130 6.67 0.06 4.96
C PHE A 130 5.69 0.78 4.04
N THR A 131 5.44 0.19 2.88
CA THR A 131 4.31 0.57 2.04
C THR A 131 3.34 -0.60 1.90
N ALA A 132 2.04 -0.31 1.82
CA ALA A 132 1.00 -1.28 1.49
C ALA A 132 0.16 -0.73 0.33
N GLY A 133 0.28 -1.36 -0.83
CA GLY A 133 -0.39 -0.92 -2.05
C GLY A 133 -1.45 -1.91 -2.55
N PHE A 134 -2.45 -1.38 -3.27
CA PHE A 134 -3.61 -2.15 -3.74
C PHE A 134 -3.82 -1.93 -5.24
N CYS A 135 -3.97 -3.00 -6.03
CA CYS A 135 -4.15 -2.92 -7.48
C CYS A 135 -3.00 -2.14 -8.15
N PHE A 136 -3.27 -0.99 -8.75
CA PHE A 136 -2.23 -0.08 -9.27
C PHE A 136 -1.24 0.31 -8.18
N GLY A 137 -1.72 0.66 -6.99
CA GLY A 137 -0.89 0.94 -5.83
C GLY A 137 -0.05 -0.26 -5.37
N GLY A 138 -0.53 -1.49 -5.56
CA GLY A 138 0.25 -2.71 -5.32
C GLY A 138 1.50 -2.76 -6.19
N SER A 139 1.35 -2.44 -7.48
CA SER A 139 2.47 -2.31 -8.41
C SER A 139 3.43 -1.18 -8.01
N MET A 140 2.88 -0.01 -7.64
CA MET A 140 3.69 1.12 -7.19
C MET A 140 4.45 0.80 -5.89
N SER A 141 3.82 0.09 -4.95
CA SER A 141 4.49 -0.39 -3.75
C SER A 141 5.69 -1.29 -4.10
N TRP A 142 5.50 -2.30 -4.95
CA TRP A 142 6.61 -3.18 -5.37
C TRP A 142 7.74 -2.41 -6.07
N ARG A 143 7.42 -1.41 -6.92
CA ARG A 143 8.45 -0.57 -7.57
C ARG A 143 9.34 0.17 -6.58
N LEU A 144 8.80 0.56 -5.41
CA LEU A 144 9.57 1.25 -4.36
C LEU A 144 10.67 0.38 -3.75
N SER A 145 10.67 -0.94 -3.97
CA SER A 145 11.80 -1.80 -3.63
C SER A 145 13.09 -1.39 -4.34
N ALA A 146 13.00 -0.82 -5.54
CA ALA A 146 14.13 -0.33 -6.34
C ALA A 146 14.52 1.12 -6.03
N GLY A 147 13.67 1.86 -5.31
CA GLY A 147 13.82 3.31 -5.16
C GLY A 147 14.74 3.74 -4.02
N PRO A 148 14.98 5.06 -3.91
CA PRO A 148 15.82 5.64 -2.87
C PRO A 148 15.10 5.76 -1.52
N VAL A 149 13.80 5.50 -1.46
CA VAL A 149 13.02 5.61 -0.23
C VAL A 149 13.51 4.58 0.78
N ASP A 150 13.80 5.02 2.01
CA ASP A 150 14.27 4.12 3.07
C ASP A 150 13.10 3.32 3.65
N LEU A 151 12.87 2.14 3.07
CA LEU A 151 11.82 1.19 3.43
C LEU A 151 12.42 -0.10 3.98
N SER A 152 11.79 -0.65 5.00
CA SER A 152 12.09 -1.98 5.55
C SER A 152 11.48 -3.10 4.71
N GLY A 153 10.43 -2.79 3.95
CA GLY A 153 9.76 -3.73 3.03
C GLY A 153 8.59 -3.09 2.32
N VAL A 154 8.12 -3.74 1.27
CA VAL A 154 7.03 -3.27 0.41
C VAL A 154 5.97 -4.35 0.24
N ILE A 155 4.69 -4.01 0.46
CA ILE A 155 3.57 -4.94 0.42
C ILE A 155 2.65 -4.56 -0.73
N GLY A 156 2.29 -5.51 -1.57
CA GLY A 156 1.37 -5.26 -2.67
C GLY A 156 0.30 -6.33 -2.79
N PHE A 157 -0.95 -5.87 -2.86
CA PHE A 157 -2.12 -6.68 -3.14
C PHE A 157 -2.47 -6.64 -4.62
N TYR A 158 -2.64 -7.79 -5.24
CA TYR A 158 -3.11 -7.95 -6.62
C TYR A 158 -2.58 -6.88 -7.59
N GLY A 159 -1.28 -6.55 -7.47
CA GLY A 159 -0.59 -5.65 -8.38
C GLY A 159 -0.42 -6.25 -9.78
N ARG A 160 0.09 -5.45 -10.70
CA ARG A 160 0.37 -5.86 -12.07
C ARG A 160 1.88 -5.96 -12.29
N PRO A 161 2.45 -7.17 -12.46
CA PRO A 161 3.86 -7.38 -12.74
C PRO A 161 4.39 -6.57 -13.92
N ALA A 162 3.58 -6.43 -14.99
CA ALA A 162 3.95 -5.65 -16.16
C ALA A 162 4.34 -4.19 -15.87
N LEU A 163 3.90 -3.62 -14.74
CA LEU A 163 4.24 -2.26 -14.32
C LEU A 163 5.53 -2.20 -13.47
N VAL A 164 6.22 -3.33 -13.27
CA VAL A 164 7.29 -3.46 -12.27
C VAL A 164 8.56 -4.09 -12.86
N ARG A 165 8.43 -4.89 -13.93
CA ARG A 165 9.53 -5.69 -14.50
C ARG A 165 10.77 -4.87 -14.88
N ASP A 166 10.58 -3.63 -15.34
CA ASP A 166 11.67 -2.75 -15.76
C ASP A 166 12.62 -2.34 -14.62
N VAL A 167 12.19 -2.46 -13.35
CA VAL A 167 13.00 -2.10 -12.18
C VAL A 167 13.49 -3.29 -11.36
N ILE A 168 13.19 -4.53 -11.74
CA ILE A 168 13.63 -5.74 -11.02
C ILE A 168 15.15 -5.73 -10.76
N PRO A 169 16.02 -5.38 -11.71
CA PRO A 169 17.48 -5.39 -11.48
C PRO A 169 17.93 -4.44 -10.37
N GLU A 170 17.13 -3.44 -10.05
CA GLU A 170 17.43 -2.41 -9.06
C GLU A 170 16.77 -2.67 -7.70
N MET A 171 15.87 -3.66 -7.60
CA MET A 171 15.16 -3.99 -6.37
C MET A 171 16.11 -4.48 -5.28
N ARG A 172 15.91 -4.01 -4.05
CA ARG A 172 16.75 -4.33 -2.88
C ARG A 172 15.94 -4.60 -1.61
N ARG A 173 14.72 -4.06 -1.52
CA ARG A 173 13.87 -4.23 -0.34
C ARG A 173 13.02 -5.48 -0.48
N PRO A 174 12.74 -6.23 0.61
CA PRO A 174 11.88 -7.40 0.55
C PRO A 174 10.45 -7.05 0.10
N LEU A 175 9.86 -7.94 -0.68
CA LEU A 175 8.50 -7.80 -1.20
C LEU A 175 7.57 -8.80 -0.52
N LEU A 176 6.36 -8.36 -0.16
CA LEU A 176 5.23 -9.25 0.09
C LEU A 176 4.21 -9.13 -1.05
N LEU A 177 3.93 -10.26 -1.71
CA LEU A 177 2.98 -10.37 -2.80
C LEU A 177 1.72 -11.10 -2.32
N LEU A 178 0.60 -10.38 -2.22
CA LEU A 178 -0.70 -10.93 -1.85
C LEU A 178 -1.56 -11.05 -3.10
N ILE A 179 -1.69 -12.26 -3.62
CA ILE A 179 -2.13 -12.56 -4.99
C ILE A 179 -3.56 -13.08 -4.98
N ALA A 180 -4.42 -12.48 -5.78
CA ALA A 180 -5.76 -12.98 -6.07
C ALA A 180 -5.68 -14.14 -7.07
N GLY A 181 -6.14 -15.34 -6.67
CA GLY A 181 -6.00 -16.56 -7.48
C GLY A 181 -6.96 -16.67 -8.66
N ASN A 182 -8.01 -15.83 -8.71
CA ASN A 182 -8.95 -15.72 -9.84
C ASN A 182 -9.08 -14.25 -10.27
N ASP A 183 -7.93 -13.62 -10.48
CA ASP A 183 -7.85 -12.21 -10.85
C ASP A 183 -8.22 -12.01 -12.33
N SER A 184 -9.24 -11.19 -12.59
CA SER A 184 -9.65 -10.84 -13.95
C SER A 184 -8.76 -9.78 -14.63
N VAL A 185 -7.87 -9.14 -13.85
CA VAL A 185 -6.96 -8.06 -14.32
C VAL A 185 -5.58 -8.62 -14.62
N THR A 186 -5.07 -9.50 -13.74
CA THR A 186 -3.73 -10.07 -13.84
C THR A 186 -3.82 -11.60 -13.76
N PRO A 187 -3.64 -12.31 -14.88
CA PRO A 187 -3.67 -13.78 -14.90
C PRO A 187 -2.63 -14.40 -13.97
N ALA A 188 -2.95 -15.55 -13.36
CA ALA A 188 -2.05 -16.27 -12.45
C ALA A 188 -0.65 -16.52 -13.02
N ARG A 189 -0.57 -16.84 -14.33
CA ARG A 189 0.68 -17.04 -15.04
C ARG A 189 1.63 -15.83 -14.97
N GLU A 190 1.11 -14.60 -14.99
CA GLU A 190 1.95 -13.41 -14.87
C GLU A 190 2.64 -13.32 -13.50
N PHE A 191 1.99 -13.83 -12.45
CA PHE A 191 2.60 -13.90 -11.12
C PHE A 191 3.64 -15.02 -11.02
N GLU A 192 3.42 -16.16 -11.67
CA GLU A 192 4.39 -17.26 -11.74
C GLU A 192 5.66 -16.79 -12.45
N GLU A 193 5.53 -16.13 -13.59
CA GLU A 193 6.63 -15.53 -14.32
C GLU A 193 7.37 -14.47 -13.47
N PHE A 194 6.63 -13.57 -12.83
CA PHE A 194 7.21 -12.50 -12.02
C PHE A 194 7.98 -13.01 -10.80
N THR A 195 7.45 -14.01 -10.09
CA THR A 195 8.17 -14.62 -8.97
C THR A 195 9.42 -15.34 -9.43
N GLY A 196 9.42 -15.97 -10.61
CA GLY A 196 10.60 -16.53 -11.25
C GLY A 196 11.67 -15.45 -11.56
N GLU A 197 11.25 -14.34 -12.16
CA GLU A 197 12.12 -13.19 -12.46
C GLU A 197 12.75 -12.58 -11.19
N LEU A 198 11.95 -12.45 -10.10
CA LEU A 198 12.47 -11.99 -8.81
C LEU A 198 13.52 -12.95 -8.23
N ALA A 199 13.25 -14.26 -8.28
CA ALA A 199 14.16 -15.28 -7.79
C ALA A 199 15.49 -15.30 -8.61
N GLU A 200 15.42 -15.20 -9.93
CA GLU A 200 16.59 -15.12 -10.80
C GLU A 200 17.43 -13.86 -10.52
N ALA A 201 16.78 -12.75 -10.20
CA ALA A 201 17.45 -11.50 -9.82
C ALA A 201 17.95 -11.47 -8.37
N GLY A 202 17.67 -12.51 -7.56
CA GLY A 202 18.06 -12.57 -6.15
C GLY A 202 17.32 -11.57 -5.26
N VAL A 203 16.14 -11.11 -5.68
CA VAL A 203 15.31 -10.18 -4.91
C VAL A 203 14.58 -10.95 -3.82
N PRO A 204 14.66 -10.55 -2.54
CA PRO A 204 13.92 -11.21 -1.47
C PRO A 204 12.43 -10.96 -1.60
N TYR A 205 11.63 -12.02 -1.61
CA TYR A 205 10.16 -11.90 -1.63
C TYR A 205 9.47 -13.04 -0.91
N GLU A 206 8.27 -12.75 -0.44
CA GLU A 206 7.27 -13.70 0.03
C GLU A 206 6.01 -13.57 -0.82
N ALA A 207 5.36 -14.67 -1.14
CA ALA A 207 4.16 -14.68 -1.96
C ALA A 207 3.07 -15.54 -1.35
N ARG A 208 1.87 -15.00 -1.28
CA ARG A 208 0.67 -15.71 -0.83
C ARG A 208 -0.43 -15.59 -1.86
N THR A 209 -0.81 -16.73 -2.46
CA THR A 209 -1.94 -16.80 -3.40
C THR A 209 -3.19 -17.25 -2.65
N TYR A 210 -4.31 -16.56 -2.90
CA TYR A 210 -5.64 -16.90 -2.40
C TYR A 210 -6.46 -17.55 -3.51
N PRO A 211 -6.55 -18.89 -3.56
CA PRO A 211 -7.20 -19.62 -4.65
C PRO A 211 -8.67 -19.21 -4.80
N GLY A 212 -9.08 -18.88 -6.02
CA GLY A 212 -10.45 -18.45 -6.31
C GLY A 212 -10.78 -17.00 -5.96
N ALA A 213 -9.96 -16.32 -5.15
CA ALA A 213 -10.22 -14.94 -4.75
C ALA A 213 -10.17 -14.00 -5.97
N PRO A 214 -11.17 -13.11 -6.12
CA PRO A 214 -11.20 -12.14 -7.20
C PRO A 214 -10.25 -10.97 -6.95
N HIS A 215 -10.02 -10.18 -8.00
CA HIS A 215 -9.38 -8.87 -7.83
C HIS A 215 -10.11 -8.05 -6.77
N SER A 216 -9.36 -7.34 -5.91
CA SER A 216 -9.91 -6.55 -4.79
C SER A 216 -10.62 -7.35 -3.69
N PHE A 217 -10.24 -8.62 -3.47
CA PHE A 217 -10.83 -9.47 -2.44
C PHE A 217 -10.68 -8.95 -1.01
N PHE A 218 -9.73 -8.06 -0.76
CA PHE A 218 -9.46 -7.49 0.58
C PHE A 218 -10.51 -6.44 0.94
N ASP A 219 -11.75 -6.92 1.11
CA ASP A 219 -12.92 -6.12 1.40
C ASP A 219 -13.93 -6.94 2.22
N ARG A 220 -14.36 -6.44 3.36
CA ARG A 220 -15.34 -7.11 4.22
C ARG A 220 -16.74 -7.23 3.59
N ALA A 221 -17.02 -6.48 2.50
CA ALA A 221 -18.25 -6.63 1.75
C ALA A 221 -18.32 -8.01 1.07
N TYR A 222 -17.19 -8.64 0.82
CA TYR A 222 -17.09 -10.00 0.34
C TYR A 222 -16.97 -10.98 1.52
N ALA A 223 -18.09 -11.27 2.19
CA ALA A 223 -18.11 -12.14 3.37
C ALA A 223 -17.48 -13.52 3.12
N GLU A 224 -17.56 -14.02 1.90
CA GLU A 224 -16.94 -15.27 1.45
C GLU A 224 -15.41 -15.25 1.48
N TRP A 225 -14.77 -14.07 1.48
CA TRP A 225 -13.32 -13.91 1.52
C TRP A 225 -12.80 -13.45 2.89
N GLY A 226 -13.64 -13.53 3.92
CA GLY A 226 -13.26 -13.13 5.29
C GLY A 226 -12.04 -13.86 5.82
N GLU A 227 -11.91 -15.17 5.56
CA GLU A 227 -10.74 -15.96 5.96
C GLU A 227 -9.48 -15.53 5.20
N ALA A 228 -9.58 -15.23 3.90
CA ALA A 228 -8.47 -14.72 3.10
C ALA A 228 -8.02 -13.34 3.59
N CYS A 229 -8.95 -12.47 3.97
CA CYS A 229 -8.64 -11.17 4.57
C CYS A 229 -7.91 -11.32 5.92
N ALA A 230 -8.38 -12.22 6.77
CA ALA A 230 -7.74 -12.50 8.06
C ALA A 230 -6.34 -13.10 7.88
N ASP A 231 -6.16 -14.00 6.90
CA ASP A 231 -4.86 -14.55 6.54
C ASP A 231 -3.92 -13.47 5.99
N ALA A 232 -4.40 -12.59 5.12
CA ALA A 232 -3.62 -11.48 4.58
C ALA A 232 -3.13 -10.54 5.69
N TRP A 233 -3.97 -10.24 6.69
CA TRP A 233 -3.54 -9.49 7.87
C TRP A 233 -2.40 -10.18 8.63
N ARG A 234 -2.47 -11.52 8.84
CA ARG A 234 -1.38 -12.25 9.49
C ARG A 234 -0.08 -12.13 8.71
N TRP A 235 -0.13 -12.32 7.39
CA TRP A 235 1.03 -12.14 6.52
C TRP A 235 1.64 -10.74 6.61
N ILE A 236 0.82 -9.68 6.63
CA ILE A 236 1.28 -8.31 6.82
C ILE A 236 2.00 -8.13 8.15
N LEU A 237 1.40 -8.65 9.24
CA LEU A 237 1.94 -8.49 10.58
C LEU A 237 3.24 -9.28 10.78
N ASP A 238 3.32 -10.49 10.24
CA ASP A 238 4.50 -11.35 10.29
C ASP A 238 5.65 -10.73 9.47
N PHE A 239 5.39 -10.37 8.21
CA PHE A 239 6.35 -9.70 7.34
C PHE A 239 6.90 -8.40 7.95
N THR A 240 6.04 -7.54 8.47
CA THR A 240 6.48 -6.28 9.09
C THR A 240 7.18 -6.50 10.43
N GLY A 241 6.88 -7.58 11.15
CA GLY A 241 7.59 -7.98 12.36
C GLY A 241 9.01 -8.48 12.06
N GLU A 242 9.18 -9.30 11.03
CA GLU A 242 10.46 -9.84 10.60
C GLU A 242 11.39 -8.74 10.08
N HIS A 243 10.92 -7.98 9.10
CA HIS A 243 11.74 -6.96 8.44
C HIS A 243 11.84 -5.64 9.21
N GLY A 244 10.95 -5.41 10.19
CA GLY A 244 11.04 -4.27 11.10
C GLY A 244 12.12 -4.42 12.17
N SER A 245 12.46 -5.66 12.54
CA SER A 245 13.48 -5.95 13.55
C SER A 245 14.91 -5.91 13.00
N ALA A 246 15.08 -5.99 11.68
CA ALA A 246 16.38 -6.00 11.00
C ALA A 246 17.05 -4.62 10.91
N ALA A 247 16.35 -3.53 11.19
CA ALA A 247 16.90 -2.17 11.23
C ALA A 247 17.52 -1.86 12.60
N GLY A 248 18.53 -2.63 13.00
CA GLY A 248 19.47 -2.22 14.06
C GLY A 248 20.43 -1.16 13.52
N PRO A 249 20.99 -0.31 14.38
CA PRO A 249 21.79 0.83 13.93
C PRO A 249 23.01 0.39 13.13
N ALA A 250 23.16 1.01 11.95
CA ALA A 250 24.42 0.98 11.20
C ALA A 250 25.46 1.90 11.86
#